data_37c6c956033397d714be275f7d975932
#
_entry.id   37c6c956033397d714be275f7d975932
#
_cell.length_a   1.000
_cell.length_b   1.000
_cell.length_c   1.000
_cell.angle_alpha   90.00
_cell.angle_beta   90.00
_cell.angle_gamma   90.00
#
_symmetry.space_group_name_H-M   'P 1'
#
loop_
_entity.id
_entity.type
_entity.pdbx_description
1 polymer ?
#
loop_
_entity_poly.entity_id
_entity_poly.type
_entity_poly.pdbx_seq_one_letter_code
_entity_poly.pdbx_strand_id
1 'polypeptide(L)' 'MSIDIATALRQEAGKAQKIAERVSNPDDKDMLVQLAVRLLEIAERLERDARD' A
#
# COMPACT_ATOMS: atom_id res chain seq x y z
N MET A 1 -12.24 11.87 15.61
CA MET A 1 -10.90 11.90 15.03
C MET A 1 -10.92 11.28 13.64
N SER A 2 -10.38 11.99 12.68
CA SER A 2 -10.29 11.44 11.32
C SER A 2 -8.99 10.67 11.18
N ILE A 3 -9.06 9.49 10.56
CA ILE A 3 -7.87 8.73 10.24
C ILE A 3 -7.22 9.38 9.03
N ASP A 4 -5.90 9.60 9.12
CA ASP A 4 -5.14 10.09 7.98
C ASP A 4 -5.17 9.03 6.87
N ILE A 5 -5.64 9.41 5.70
CA ILE A 5 -5.79 8.50 4.57
C ILE A 5 -4.43 7.92 4.16
N ALA A 6 -3.38 8.74 4.18
CA ALA A 6 -2.04 8.26 3.83
C ALA A 6 -1.58 7.16 4.79
N THR A 7 -1.85 7.32 6.09
CA THR A 7 -1.51 6.30 7.07
C THR A 7 -2.29 5.01 6.83
N ALA A 8 -3.58 5.14 6.52
CA ALA A 8 -4.43 3.98 6.22
C ALA A 8 -3.90 3.23 5.00
N LEU A 9 -3.50 3.96 3.95
CA LEU A 9 -2.95 3.34 2.74
C LEU A 9 -1.65 2.60 3.02
N ARG A 10 -0.79 3.16 3.87
CA ARG A 10 0.45 2.50 4.27
C ARG A 10 0.19 1.20 5.02
N GLN A 11 -0.81 1.20 5.89
CA GLN A 11 -1.19 0.00 6.61
C GLN A 11 -1.70 -1.07 5.66
N GLU A 12 -2.53 -0.69 4.69
CA GLU A 12 -3.02 -1.63 3.70
C GLU A 12 -1.89 -2.18 2.82
N ALA A 13 -0.92 -1.33 2.47
CA ALA A 13 0.25 -1.79 1.72
C ALA A 13 1.02 -2.85 2.50
N GLY A 14 1.20 -2.64 3.80
CA GLY A 14 1.87 -3.61 4.66
C GLY A 14 1.13 -4.94 4.72
N LYS A 15 -0.20 -4.89 4.80
CA LYS A 15 -1.02 -6.10 4.79
C LYS A 15 -0.88 -6.85 3.47
N ALA A 16 -0.90 -6.12 2.35
CA ALA A 16 -0.75 -6.74 1.04
C ALA A 16 0.60 -7.45 0.92
N GLN A 17 1.67 -6.84 1.44
CA GLN A 17 2.99 -7.46 1.42
C GLN A 17 3.04 -8.74 2.25
N LYS A 18 2.40 -8.75 3.41
CA LYS A 18 2.35 -9.93 4.26
C LYS A 18 1.58 -11.06 3.57
N ILE A 19 0.49 -10.73 2.91
CA ILE A 19 -0.27 -11.73 2.15
C ILE A 19 0.58 -12.27 1.01
N ALA A 20 1.34 -11.40 0.33
CA ALA A 20 2.21 -11.83 -0.77
C ALA A 20 3.25 -12.84 -0.32
N GLU A 21 3.75 -12.72 0.91
CA GLU A 21 4.74 -13.66 1.44
C GLU A 21 4.16 -15.07 1.62
N ARG A 22 2.85 -15.18 1.79
CA ARG A 22 2.16 -16.46 2.01
C ARG A 22 1.62 -17.08 0.74
N VAL A 23 1.56 -16.30 -0.33
CA VAL A 23 1.01 -16.76 -1.60
C VAL A 23 2.07 -17.54 -2.36
N SER A 24 1.73 -18.75 -2.82
CA SER A 24 2.66 -19.60 -3.55
C SER A 24 2.70 -19.29 -5.05
N ASN A 25 1.57 -18.83 -5.59
CA ASN A 25 1.47 -18.53 -7.02
C ASN A 25 2.26 -17.27 -7.35
N PRO A 26 3.27 -17.36 -8.25
CA PRO A 26 4.11 -16.19 -8.54
C PRO A 26 3.34 -15.02 -9.16
N ASP A 27 2.32 -15.29 -9.98
CA ASP A 27 1.54 -14.22 -10.60
C ASP A 27 0.73 -13.46 -9.55
N ASP A 28 0.12 -14.19 -8.63
CA ASP A 28 -0.66 -13.58 -7.55
C ASP A 28 0.25 -12.81 -6.60
N LYS A 29 1.43 -13.35 -6.32
CA LYS A 29 2.43 -12.68 -5.48
C LYS A 29 2.84 -11.35 -6.10
N ASP A 30 3.14 -11.34 -7.39
CA ASP A 30 3.53 -10.13 -8.10
C ASP A 30 2.41 -9.09 -8.07
N MET A 31 1.18 -9.53 -8.25
CA MET A 31 0.02 -8.64 -8.22
C MET A 31 -0.11 -7.95 -6.87
N LEU A 32 0.07 -8.69 -5.79
CA LEU A 32 -0.01 -8.13 -4.43
C LEU A 32 1.14 -7.17 -4.14
N VAL A 33 2.34 -7.49 -4.61
CA VAL A 33 3.49 -6.60 -4.45
C VAL A 33 3.27 -5.29 -5.20
N GLN A 34 2.76 -5.37 -6.44
CA GLN A 34 2.46 -4.18 -7.23
C GLN A 34 1.37 -3.34 -6.57
N LEU A 35 0.36 -3.99 -6.00
CA LEU A 35 -0.69 -3.27 -5.27
C LEU A 35 -0.09 -2.51 -4.08
N ALA A 36 0.80 -3.14 -3.32
CA ALA A 36 1.43 -2.50 -2.18
C ALA A 36 2.24 -1.27 -2.61
N VAL A 37 3.00 -1.39 -3.69
CA VAL A 37 3.78 -0.28 -4.23
C VAL A 37 2.86 0.88 -4.63
N ARG A 38 1.76 0.56 -5.32
CA ARG A 38 0.82 1.58 -5.77
C ARG A 38 0.17 2.32 -4.60
N LEU A 39 -0.19 1.58 -3.56
CA LEU A 39 -0.77 2.18 -2.36
C LEU A 39 0.22 3.15 -1.69
N LEU A 40 1.49 2.76 -1.64
CA LEU A 40 2.53 3.63 -1.06
C LEU A 40 2.74 4.88 -1.91
N GLU A 41 2.71 4.76 -3.22
CA GLU A 41 2.83 5.91 -4.11
C GLU A 41 1.68 6.90 -3.93
N ILE A 42 0.47 6.38 -3.78
CA ILE A 42 -0.71 7.23 -3.53
C ILE A 42 -0.56 7.94 -2.19
N ALA A 43 -0.12 7.21 -1.16
CA ALA A 43 0.09 7.80 0.17
C ALA A 43 1.10 8.95 0.12
N GLU A 44 2.20 8.76 -0.60
CA GLU A 44 3.22 9.80 -0.75
C GLU A 44 2.67 11.02 -1.48
N ARG A 45 1.87 10.80 -2.51
CA ARG A 45 1.26 11.90 -3.25
C ARG A 45 0.32 12.71 -2.37
N LEU A 46 -0.50 12.02 -1.58
CA LEU A 46 -1.43 12.69 -0.67
C LEU A 46 -0.69 13.53 0.36
N GLU A 47 0.42 13.01 0.87
CA GLU A 47 1.23 13.75 1.84
C GLU A 47 1.87 14.98 1.23
N ARG A 48 2.36 14.88 0.00
CA ARG A 48 2.95 16.02 -0.69
C ARG A 48 1.90 17.09 -0.96
N ASP A 49 0.72 16.68 -1.42
CA ASP A 49 -0.37 17.61 -1.71
C ASP A 49 -0.84 18.33 -0.44
N ALA A 50 -0.83 17.63 0.69
CA ALA A 50 -1.25 18.21 1.95
C ALA A 50 -0.28 19.29 2.46
N ARG A 51 0.98 19.25 2.03
CA ARG A 51 1.99 20.22 2.45
C ARG A 51 1.92 21.52 1.65
N ASP A 52 1.35 21.48 0.49
CA ASP A 52 1.18 22.66 -0.35
C ASP A 52 -0.11 23.40 0.02
#